data_35c0feb54c0f8a40467ef4b0411643c7
#
_entry.id   35c0feb54c0f8a40467ef4b0411643c7
#
_cell.length_a   1.000
_cell.length_b   1.000
_cell.length_c   1.000
_cell.angle_alpha   90.00
_cell.angle_beta   90.00
_cell.angle_gamma   90.00
#
_symmetry.space_group_name_H-M   'P 1'
#
loop_
_entity.id
_entity.type
_entity.pdbx_description
1 polymer ?
#
loop_
_entity_poly.entity_id
_entity_poly.type
_entity_poly.pdbx_seq_one_letter_code
_entity_poly.pdbx_strand_id
1 'polypeptide(L)'
;MNMRKLFLMAALFIAALVTAETPLLGEWITIDDESGEQKSVVNIYKADNGMYYGQIVTLFEEPDALCTECKDADYNQPIVGLTIVRDMQLVDGELRGGKVLDPENGKFYYAKIYLENGKLILRGSLDKRGLLGRSQTWIRK
;
A
#
# COMPACT_ATOMS: atom_id res chain seq x y z
N MET A 1 44.20 39.24 -37.89
CA MET A 1 43.53 39.27 -36.57
C MET A 1 42.46 38.19 -36.56
N ASN A 2 42.74 37.08 -35.93
CA ASN A 2 41.80 35.99 -35.85
C ASN A 2 40.99 36.14 -34.58
N MET A 3 39.74 36.60 -34.73
CA MET A 3 38.76 36.51 -33.64
C MET A 3 38.30 35.06 -33.53
N ARG A 4 38.85 34.33 -32.57
CA ARG A 4 38.29 33.06 -32.15
C ARG A 4 36.98 33.33 -31.41
N LYS A 5 35.88 33.12 -32.09
CA LYS A 5 34.56 33.06 -31.40
C LYS A 5 34.55 31.81 -30.55
N LEU A 6 34.75 31.99 -29.27
CA LEU A 6 34.49 30.94 -28.29
C LEU A 6 32.97 30.74 -28.24
N PHE A 7 32.48 29.66 -28.87
CA PHE A 7 31.13 29.20 -28.60
C PHE A 7 31.15 28.44 -27.27
N LEU A 8 30.71 29.13 -26.20
CA LEU A 8 30.34 28.45 -24.96
C LEU A 8 29.03 27.69 -25.25
N MET A 9 29.15 26.41 -25.57
CA MET A 9 28.01 25.52 -25.49
C MET A 9 27.69 25.33 -24.00
N ALA A 10 26.71 26.07 -23.51
CA ALA A 10 26.09 25.76 -22.24
C ALA A 10 25.30 24.46 -22.42
N ALA A 11 25.91 23.34 -22.01
CA ALA A 11 25.20 22.09 -21.91
C ALA A 11 24.16 22.27 -20.83
N LEU A 12 22.89 22.41 -21.22
CA LEU A 12 21.76 22.41 -20.26
C LEU A 12 21.62 20.97 -19.78
N PHE A 13 22.18 20.68 -18.61
CA PHE A 13 21.86 19.45 -17.89
C PHE A 13 20.45 19.59 -17.34
N ILE A 14 19.46 19.06 -18.07
CA ILE A 14 18.14 18.80 -17.49
C ILE A 14 18.31 17.57 -16.61
N ALA A 15 18.54 17.80 -15.32
CA ALA A 15 18.42 16.74 -14.35
C ALA A 15 16.92 16.34 -14.30
N ALA A 16 16.59 15.23 -14.97
CA ALA A 16 15.30 14.60 -14.74
C ALA A 16 15.27 14.16 -13.27
N LEU A 17 14.45 14.82 -12.46
CA LEU A 17 14.11 14.36 -11.12
C LEU A 17 13.34 13.05 -11.27
N VAL A 18 14.08 11.94 -11.28
CA VAL A 18 13.50 10.62 -11.09
C VAL A 18 13.15 10.53 -9.62
N THR A 19 11.89 10.85 -9.27
CA THR A 19 11.36 10.51 -7.95
C THR A 19 11.28 9.00 -7.89
N ALA A 20 12.18 8.39 -7.11
CA ALA A 20 12.10 6.97 -6.84
C ALA A 20 10.77 6.69 -6.14
N GLU A 21 9.94 5.82 -6.74
CA GLU A 21 8.73 5.34 -6.10
C GLU A 21 9.07 4.55 -4.84
N THR A 22 8.15 4.56 -3.87
CA THR A 22 8.34 3.79 -2.65
C THR A 22 8.41 2.29 -2.95
N PRO A 23 9.31 1.55 -2.29
CA PRO A 23 9.38 0.10 -2.44
C PRO A 23 8.15 -0.63 -1.86
N LEU A 24 7.22 0.09 -1.22
CA LEU A 24 5.94 -0.48 -0.75
C LEU A 24 4.95 -0.78 -1.87
N LEU A 25 5.14 -0.20 -3.06
CA LEU A 25 4.26 -0.45 -4.21
C LEU A 25 4.39 -1.89 -4.72
N GLY A 26 3.30 -2.39 -5.29
CA GLY A 26 3.23 -3.70 -5.91
C GLY A 26 2.48 -4.72 -5.09
N GLU A 27 2.67 -5.99 -5.43
CA GLU A 27 1.90 -7.10 -4.89
C GLU A 27 2.58 -7.75 -3.68
N TRP A 28 1.78 -7.98 -2.67
CA TRP A 28 2.18 -8.59 -1.41
C TRP A 28 1.24 -9.75 -1.05
N ILE A 29 1.82 -10.84 -0.58
CA ILE A 29 1.07 -11.97 -0.05
C ILE A 29 0.78 -11.71 1.42
N THR A 30 -0.50 -11.70 1.79
CA THR A 30 -0.92 -11.54 3.18
C THR A 30 -0.82 -12.86 3.91
N ILE A 31 -0.33 -12.79 5.15
CA ILE A 31 -0.13 -13.95 6.01
C ILE A 31 -1.04 -13.78 7.22
N ASP A 32 -1.82 -14.81 7.51
CA ASP A 32 -2.60 -14.88 8.75
C ASP A 32 -1.64 -14.96 9.95
N ASP A 33 -1.77 -14.05 10.89
CA ASP A 33 -0.87 -13.93 12.02
C ASP A 33 -1.05 -15.03 13.09
N GLU A 34 -2.15 -15.76 13.05
CA GLU A 34 -2.41 -16.88 13.95
C GLU A 34 -1.99 -18.23 13.34
N SER A 35 -2.38 -18.49 12.10
CA SER A 35 -2.13 -19.78 11.44
C SER A 35 -0.84 -19.82 10.62
N GLY A 36 -0.30 -18.67 10.20
CA GLY A 36 0.80 -18.56 9.26
C GLY A 36 0.44 -18.87 7.82
N GLU A 37 -0.84 -19.08 7.52
CA GLU A 37 -1.31 -19.36 6.16
C GLU A 37 -1.32 -18.13 5.27
N GLN A 38 -1.01 -18.35 4.00
CA GLN A 38 -1.18 -17.34 2.96
C GLN A 38 -2.66 -17.19 2.63
N LYS A 39 -3.19 -15.97 2.71
CA LYS A 39 -4.62 -15.69 2.55
C LYS A 39 -4.97 -15.06 1.21
N SER A 40 -4.22 -14.05 0.82
CA SER A 40 -4.56 -13.22 -0.34
C SER A 40 -3.32 -12.56 -0.92
N VAL A 41 -3.50 -11.96 -2.09
CA VAL A 41 -2.54 -11.01 -2.66
C VAL A 41 -3.18 -9.65 -2.65
N VAL A 42 -2.47 -8.67 -2.11
CA VAL A 42 -2.87 -7.25 -2.11
C VAL A 42 -1.92 -6.46 -2.97
N ASN A 43 -2.44 -5.68 -3.89
CA ASN A 43 -1.67 -4.73 -4.69
C ASN A 43 -1.73 -3.34 -4.07
N ILE A 44 -0.59 -2.81 -3.67
CA ILE A 44 -0.46 -1.44 -3.18
C ILE A 44 -0.10 -0.54 -4.36
N TYR A 45 -0.87 0.51 -4.55
CA TYR A 45 -0.70 1.46 -5.64
C TYR A 45 -0.96 2.91 -5.21
N LYS A 46 -0.42 3.83 -5.97
CA LYS A 46 -0.68 5.26 -5.82
C LYS A 46 -1.78 5.67 -6.78
N ALA A 47 -2.84 6.26 -6.26
CA ALA A 47 -3.94 6.78 -7.06
C ALA A 47 -3.66 8.19 -7.60
N ASP A 48 -4.51 8.66 -8.52
CA ASP A 48 -4.38 9.98 -9.14
C ASP A 48 -4.50 11.12 -8.13
N ASN A 49 -5.19 10.91 -7.00
CA ASN A 49 -5.27 11.88 -5.91
C ASN A 49 -3.98 12.00 -5.07
N GLY A 50 -2.94 11.22 -5.41
CA GLY A 50 -1.67 11.21 -4.69
C GLY A 50 -1.63 10.35 -3.43
N MET A 51 -2.76 9.76 -3.06
CA MET A 51 -2.85 8.83 -1.92
C MET A 51 -2.61 7.40 -2.34
N TYR A 52 -2.34 6.55 -1.36
CA TYR A 52 -2.03 5.14 -1.57
C TYR A 52 -3.17 4.26 -1.09
N TYR A 53 -3.40 3.20 -1.85
CA TYR A 53 -4.48 2.22 -1.64
C TYR A 53 -3.93 0.81 -1.78
N GLY A 54 -4.64 -0.13 -1.22
CA GLY A 54 -4.34 -1.56 -1.39
C GLY A 54 -5.60 -2.33 -1.74
N GLN A 55 -5.56 -3.05 -2.85
CA GLN A 55 -6.67 -3.82 -3.38
C GLN A 55 -6.36 -5.31 -3.34
N ILE A 56 -7.30 -6.11 -2.87
CA ILE A 56 -7.20 -7.58 -2.95
C ILE A 56 -7.35 -7.98 -4.41
N VAL A 57 -6.31 -8.60 -4.97
CA VAL A 57 -6.30 -9.07 -6.36
C VAL A 57 -6.43 -10.59 -6.48
N THR A 58 -6.11 -11.32 -5.41
CA THR A 58 -6.24 -12.78 -5.33
C THR A 58 -6.66 -13.18 -3.92
N LEU A 59 -7.57 -14.15 -3.84
CA LEU A 59 -7.97 -14.80 -2.60
C LEU A 59 -7.72 -16.30 -2.79
N PHE A 60 -6.88 -16.91 -1.94
CA PHE A 60 -6.42 -18.29 -2.15
C PHE A 60 -7.49 -19.34 -1.83
N GLU A 61 -8.31 -19.07 -0.82
CA GLU A 61 -9.47 -19.90 -0.50
C GLU A 61 -10.75 -19.13 -0.79
N GLU A 62 -11.77 -19.83 -1.29
CA GLU A 62 -13.08 -19.25 -1.58
C GLU A 62 -13.00 -17.96 -2.45
N PRO A 63 -12.42 -18.04 -3.67
CA PRO A 63 -12.19 -16.85 -4.49
C PRO A 63 -13.45 -16.10 -4.89
N ASP A 64 -14.62 -16.72 -4.78
CA ASP A 64 -15.92 -16.12 -5.07
C ASP A 64 -16.60 -15.54 -3.80
N ALA A 65 -15.92 -15.55 -2.65
CA ALA A 65 -16.46 -15.05 -1.40
C ALA A 65 -16.85 -13.57 -1.48
N LEU A 66 -17.98 -13.26 -0.84
CA LEU A 66 -18.48 -11.89 -0.73
C LEU A 66 -18.21 -11.34 0.67
N CYS A 67 -18.06 -10.02 0.79
CA CYS A 67 -17.86 -9.38 2.08
C CYS A 67 -19.20 -9.21 2.80
N THR A 68 -19.67 -10.27 3.40
CA THR A 68 -20.98 -10.29 4.10
C THR A 68 -20.98 -9.51 5.40
N GLU A 69 -19.82 -9.33 6.03
CA GLU A 69 -19.65 -8.55 7.25
C GLU A 69 -19.36 -7.07 7.00
N CYS A 70 -19.06 -6.70 5.74
CA CYS A 70 -18.86 -5.31 5.36
C CYS A 70 -20.16 -4.50 5.45
N LYS A 71 -20.02 -3.17 5.48
CA LYS A 71 -21.14 -2.24 5.61
C LYS A 71 -21.19 -1.28 4.42
N ASP A 72 -22.34 -0.65 4.25
CA ASP A 72 -22.56 0.39 3.24
C ASP A 72 -22.20 -0.11 1.82
N ALA A 73 -21.40 0.63 1.08
CA ALA A 73 -21.02 0.29 -0.30
C ALA A 73 -20.20 -1.00 -0.44
N ASP A 74 -19.56 -1.45 0.63
CA ASP A 74 -18.73 -2.66 0.64
C ASP A 74 -19.54 -3.93 0.97
N TYR A 75 -20.75 -3.78 1.46
CA TYR A 75 -21.61 -4.92 1.82
C TYR A 75 -21.89 -5.81 0.60
N ASN A 76 -21.66 -7.11 0.77
CA ASN A 76 -21.84 -8.13 -0.27
C ASN A 76 -21.02 -7.92 -1.55
N GLN A 77 -20.03 -7.05 -1.53
CA GLN A 77 -19.12 -6.95 -2.65
C GLN A 77 -18.16 -8.15 -2.67
N PRO A 78 -17.70 -8.59 -3.86
CA PRO A 78 -16.64 -9.58 -3.94
C PRO A 78 -15.42 -9.16 -3.13
N ILE A 79 -14.84 -10.07 -2.35
CA ILE A 79 -13.60 -9.80 -1.61
C ILE A 79 -12.44 -9.57 -2.60
N VAL A 80 -12.38 -10.35 -3.69
CA VAL A 80 -11.47 -10.06 -4.80
C VAL A 80 -11.93 -8.78 -5.50
N GLY A 81 -11.08 -7.77 -5.52
CA GLY A 81 -11.38 -6.43 -6.03
C GLY A 81 -11.65 -5.40 -4.94
N LEU A 82 -11.81 -5.84 -3.68
CA LEU A 82 -12.08 -4.96 -2.56
C LEU A 82 -10.84 -4.12 -2.20
N THR A 83 -11.02 -2.80 -2.09
CA THR A 83 -9.96 -1.91 -1.61
C THR A 83 -9.96 -1.93 -0.09
N ILE A 84 -8.97 -2.61 0.49
CA ILE A 84 -8.88 -2.76 1.95
C ILE A 84 -7.99 -1.74 2.62
N VAL A 85 -6.94 -1.26 1.94
CA VAL A 85 -6.09 -0.18 2.44
C VAL A 85 -6.53 1.10 1.76
N ARG A 86 -6.82 2.16 2.53
CA ARG A 86 -7.43 3.39 2.01
C ARG A 86 -6.79 4.65 2.57
N ASP A 87 -6.67 5.65 1.71
CA ASP A 87 -6.35 7.03 2.06
C ASP A 87 -5.01 7.19 2.80
N MET A 88 -4.03 6.35 2.44
CA MET A 88 -2.70 6.40 3.04
C MET A 88 -1.86 7.52 2.43
N GLN A 89 -1.03 8.14 3.24
CA GLN A 89 -0.05 9.14 2.82
C GLN A 89 1.36 8.61 3.05
N LEU A 90 2.26 8.92 2.12
CA LEU A 90 3.68 8.58 2.27
C LEU A 90 4.36 9.65 3.13
N VAL A 91 4.85 9.25 4.30
CA VAL A 91 5.53 10.11 5.27
C VAL A 91 6.80 9.38 5.75
N ASP A 92 7.95 9.96 5.50
CA ASP A 92 9.25 9.40 5.92
C ASP A 92 9.45 7.91 5.51
N GLY A 93 9.03 7.57 4.29
CA GLY A 93 9.15 6.22 3.76
C GLY A 93 8.09 5.22 4.24
N GLU A 94 7.15 5.64 5.07
CA GLU A 94 6.06 4.83 5.58
C GLU A 94 4.71 5.34 5.07
N LEU A 95 3.73 4.45 4.96
CA LEU A 95 2.35 4.84 4.69
C LEU A 95 1.61 5.02 6.01
N ARG A 96 0.99 6.18 6.18
CA ARG A 96 0.31 6.61 7.40
C ARG A 96 -0.98 7.38 7.09
N GLY A 97 -1.78 7.59 8.13
CA GLY A 97 -2.94 8.51 8.12
C GLY A 97 -4.20 7.94 7.51
N GLY A 98 -4.17 6.72 7.00
CA GLY A 98 -5.33 6.05 6.44
C GLY A 98 -5.86 4.93 7.33
N LYS A 99 -6.55 4.01 6.69
CA LYS A 99 -7.26 2.92 7.37
C LYS A 99 -7.16 1.62 6.59
N VAL A 100 -7.36 0.52 7.29
CA VAL A 100 -7.48 -0.81 6.70
C VAL A 100 -8.82 -1.43 7.08
N LEU A 101 -9.49 -2.03 6.10
CA LEU A 101 -10.69 -2.82 6.27
C LEU A 101 -10.32 -4.28 6.50
N ASP A 102 -10.84 -4.87 7.57
CA ASP A 102 -10.80 -6.31 7.77
C ASP A 102 -12.08 -6.92 7.20
N PRO A 103 -12.04 -7.66 6.08
CA PRO A 103 -13.24 -8.22 5.50
C PRO A 103 -13.85 -9.36 6.33
N GLU A 104 -13.12 -9.96 7.26
CA GLU A 104 -13.64 -11.02 8.12
C GLU A 104 -14.64 -10.49 9.15
N ASN A 105 -14.45 -9.26 9.63
CA ASN A 105 -15.36 -8.65 10.61
C ASN A 105 -16.04 -7.35 10.13
N GLY A 106 -15.65 -6.85 8.96
CA GLY A 106 -16.22 -5.63 8.37
C GLY A 106 -15.79 -4.33 9.05
N LYS A 107 -14.81 -4.37 9.94
CA LYS A 107 -14.34 -3.20 10.69
C LYS A 107 -13.16 -2.52 10.02
N PHE A 108 -13.09 -1.21 10.19
CA PHE A 108 -11.94 -0.40 9.83
C PHE A 108 -11.04 -0.16 11.02
N TYR A 109 -9.74 -0.18 10.76
CA TYR A 109 -8.70 0.13 11.74
C TYR A 109 -7.81 1.24 11.20
N TYR A 110 -7.24 2.06 12.08
CA TYR A 110 -6.15 2.94 11.70
C TYR A 110 -4.99 2.09 11.22
N ALA A 111 -4.31 2.53 10.17
CA ALA A 111 -3.26 1.73 9.55
C ALA A 111 -1.94 2.49 9.46
N LYS A 112 -0.86 1.74 9.67
CA LYS A 112 0.51 2.14 9.39
C LYS A 112 1.20 1.01 8.63
N ILE A 113 1.89 1.33 7.56
CA ILE A 113 2.55 0.35 6.71
C ILE A 113 4.00 0.76 6.50
N TYR A 114 4.92 -0.15 6.73
CA TYR A 114 6.35 0.08 6.56
C TYR A 114 7.08 -1.21 6.19
N LEU A 115 8.32 -1.07 5.72
CA LEU A 115 9.18 -2.21 5.44
C LEU A 115 10.09 -2.52 6.63
N GLU A 116 10.27 -3.81 6.87
CA GLU A 116 11.24 -4.34 7.82
C GLU A 116 11.85 -5.62 7.23
N ASN A 117 13.16 -5.60 7.03
CA ASN A 117 13.89 -6.74 6.44
C ASN A 117 13.29 -7.25 5.11
N GLY A 118 12.86 -6.34 4.24
CA GLY A 118 12.26 -6.67 2.94
C GLY A 118 10.81 -7.17 3.01
N LYS A 119 10.23 -7.24 4.19
CA LYS A 119 8.83 -7.61 4.41
C LYS A 119 7.99 -6.37 4.69
N LEU A 120 6.74 -6.41 4.32
CA LEU A 120 5.80 -5.35 4.64
C LEU A 120 5.16 -5.64 5.99
N ILE A 121 5.21 -4.66 6.88
CA ILE A 121 4.50 -4.68 8.15
C ILE A 121 3.29 -3.79 8.05
N LEU A 122 2.11 -4.36 8.28
CA LEU A 122 0.85 -3.64 8.44
C LEU A 122 0.48 -3.65 9.91
N ARG A 123 0.43 -2.48 10.53
CA ARG A 123 -0.12 -2.34 11.87
C ARG A 123 -1.51 -1.72 11.79
N GLY A 124 -2.50 -2.49 12.23
CA GLY A 124 -3.87 -2.04 12.41
C GLY A 124 -4.13 -1.73 13.88
N SER A 125 -4.79 -0.62 14.19
CA SER A 125 -5.04 -0.20 15.56
C SER A 125 -6.42 0.44 15.73
N LEU A 126 -6.93 0.38 16.96
CA LEU A 126 -8.17 1.03 17.35
C LEU A 126 -7.99 2.53 17.62
N ASP A 127 -6.76 2.95 17.90
CA ASP A 127 -6.39 4.33 18.17
C ASP A 127 -5.44 4.89 17.10
N LYS A 128 -5.45 6.20 16.91
CA LYS A 128 -4.61 6.88 15.91
C LYS A 128 -3.12 6.74 16.17
N ARG A 129 -2.72 6.56 17.44
CA ARG A 129 -1.32 6.42 17.83
C ARG A 129 -0.74 5.04 17.58
N GLY A 130 -1.61 4.05 17.28
CA GLY A 130 -1.19 2.67 17.05
C GLY A 130 -0.85 1.90 18.32
N LEU A 131 -1.29 2.35 19.50
CA LEU A 131 -0.98 1.70 20.78
C LEU A 131 -1.82 0.44 21.00
N LEU A 132 -3.11 0.49 20.68
CA LEU A 132 -4.05 -0.62 20.81
C LEU A 132 -4.26 -1.30 19.46
N GLY A 133 -3.31 -2.11 19.07
CA GLY A 133 -3.35 -2.75 17.78
C GLY A 133 -2.46 -3.98 17.69
N ARG A 134 -2.39 -4.52 16.49
CA ARG A 134 -1.49 -5.63 16.19
C ARG A 134 -0.95 -5.52 14.77
N SER A 135 0.17 -6.18 14.53
CA SER A 135 0.85 -6.14 13.26
C SER A 135 0.74 -7.48 12.52
N GLN A 136 0.60 -7.38 11.21
CA GLN A 136 0.73 -8.49 10.29
C GLN A 136 2.01 -8.31 9.46
N THR A 137 2.61 -9.40 9.08
CA THR A 137 3.78 -9.41 8.19
C THR A 137 3.37 -10.00 6.85
N TRP A 138 3.53 -9.22 5.78
CA TRP A 138 3.27 -9.65 4.42
C TRP A 138 4.58 -9.85 3.68
N ILE A 139 4.62 -10.82 2.78
CA ILE A 139 5.80 -11.11 1.98
C ILE A 139 5.62 -10.68 0.53
N ARG A 140 6.71 -10.32 -0.13
CA ARG A 140 6.68 -9.94 -1.54
C ARG A 140 6.23 -11.14 -2.40
N LYS A 141 5.29 -10.88 -3.29
CA LYS A 141 4.90 -11.85 -4.30
C LYS A 141 5.92 -11.96 -5.42
#